data_c5c2e5f88a05ae9c610a4416834c85d0
#
_entry.id   c5c2e5f88a05ae9c610a4416834c85d0
#
_cell.length_a   1.000
_cell.length_b   1.000
_cell.length_c   1.000
_cell.angle_alpha   90.00
_cell.angle_beta   90.00
_cell.angle_gamma   90.00
#
_symmetry.space_group_name_H-M   'P 1'
#
loop_
_entity.id
_entity.type
_entity.pdbx_description
1 polymer ?
#
loop_
_entity_poly.entity_id
_entity_poly.type
_entity_poly.pdbx_seq_one_letter_code
_entity_poly.pdbx_strand_id
1 'polypeptide(L)'
;MLKKHIIYLLIILITLMGLIFILNKSDKFVDMPLVKPVEYLNEDEKAAKQLDDKIAQIPQDVTITDSEMIEQLLKEYEGLSDESKAKVTKYDQLVQAQQKIQYLQDNQKAKNVIDMINNLVNSNNSALIEQAQKAYDELTEQQKQLVTNKFILDNAWQELNKTVTKDNLNVGDIVIFNGGYIYNSAKATSPANKKNYSVCKVTYVSRDSLHPYHLVSTDGGGVYGWVDVNDIKFGE
;
A
#
# COMPACT_ATOMS: atom_id res chain seq x y z
N MET A 1 -1.40 18.86 -11.70
CA MET A 1 -0.18 18.22 -11.17
C MET A 1 1.00 18.29 -12.12
N LEU A 2 0.82 18.16 -13.43
CA LEU A 2 1.88 18.20 -14.46
C LEU A 2 2.74 19.46 -14.45
N LYS A 3 2.18 20.64 -14.19
CA LYS A 3 2.91 21.92 -14.18
C LYS A 3 3.94 22.04 -13.05
N LYS A 4 3.74 21.41 -11.89
CA LYS A 4 4.69 21.43 -10.77
C LYS A 4 5.92 20.57 -11.06
N HIS A 5 5.77 19.42 -11.71
CA HIS A 5 6.90 18.57 -12.08
C HIS A 5 7.77 19.18 -13.17
N ILE A 6 7.18 19.95 -14.09
CA ILE A 6 7.92 20.67 -15.13
C ILE A 6 8.80 21.77 -14.52
N ILE A 7 8.31 22.45 -13.47
CA ILE A 7 9.06 23.49 -12.77
C ILE A 7 10.27 22.89 -12.02
N TYR A 8 10.09 21.74 -11.35
CA TYR A 8 11.19 21.05 -10.68
C TYR A 8 12.27 20.54 -11.65
N LEU A 9 11.84 20.00 -12.80
CA LEU A 9 12.78 19.58 -13.87
C LEU A 9 13.56 20.77 -14.46
N LEU A 10 12.93 21.92 -14.63
CA LEU A 10 13.59 23.14 -15.11
C LEU A 10 14.61 23.69 -14.10
N ILE A 11 14.31 23.64 -12.80
CA ILE A 11 15.24 24.07 -11.75
C ILE A 11 16.47 23.16 -11.71
N ILE A 12 16.29 21.85 -11.80
CA ILE A 12 17.40 20.88 -11.86
C ILE A 12 18.26 21.10 -13.10
N LEU A 13 17.66 21.39 -14.24
CA LEU A 13 18.39 21.61 -15.50
C LEU A 13 19.22 22.91 -15.46
N ILE A 14 18.68 23.97 -14.85
CA ILE A 14 19.39 25.29 -14.71
C ILE A 14 20.56 25.16 -13.73
N THR A 15 20.40 24.39 -12.64
CA THR A 15 21.52 24.16 -11.70
C THR A 15 22.64 23.32 -12.31
N LEU A 16 22.31 22.33 -13.17
CA LEU A 16 23.31 21.53 -13.89
C LEU A 16 24.11 22.37 -14.92
N MET A 17 23.45 23.28 -15.64
CA MET A 17 24.11 24.15 -16.61
C MET A 17 24.97 25.22 -15.93
N GLY A 18 24.61 25.71 -14.75
CA GLY A 18 25.40 26.63 -13.95
C GLY A 18 26.73 26.02 -13.49
N LEU A 19 26.76 24.73 -13.19
CA LEU A 19 27.97 24.01 -12.74
C LEU A 19 29.03 23.87 -13.85
N ILE A 20 28.60 23.72 -15.11
CA ILE A 20 29.51 23.53 -16.27
C ILE A 20 30.21 24.85 -16.64
N PHE A 21 29.58 25.99 -16.35
CA PHE A 21 30.15 27.30 -16.73
C PHE A 21 31.29 27.79 -15.80
N ILE A 22 31.37 27.25 -14.57
CA ILE A 22 32.38 27.65 -13.56
C ILE A 22 33.73 26.92 -13.76
N LEU A 23 33.72 25.76 -14.44
CA LEU A 23 34.93 24.94 -14.62
C LEU A 23 35.88 25.38 -15.74
N ASN A 24 35.59 26.45 -16.49
CA ASN A 24 36.32 26.80 -17.70
C ASN A 24 37.08 28.12 -17.63
N LYS A 25 37.47 28.59 -16.45
CA LYS A 25 38.25 29.83 -16.36
C LYS A 25 39.30 29.80 -15.26
N SER A 26 40.47 29.21 -15.49
CA SER A 26 41.75 29.79 -15.01
C SER A 26 42.96 29.03 -15.52
N ASP A 27 43.62 29.60 -16.49
CA ASP A 27 45.06 29.39 -16.70
C ASP A 27 45.77 30.70 -16.41
N LYS A 28 46.56 30.72 -15.35
CA LYS A 28 47.85 31.41 -15.29
C LYS A 28 48.62 30.98 -14.03
N PHE A 29 49.58 30.13 -14.24
CA PHE A 29 50.60 29.79 -13.25
C PHE A 29 51.57 30.95 -13.07
N VAL A 30 51.86 31.31 -11.83
CA VAL A 30 53.07 32.05 -11.43
C VAL A 30 53.76 31.24 -10.35
N ASP A 31 54.99 30.80 -10.64
CA ASP A 31 55.85 30.07 -9.69
C ASP A 31 56.25 30.97 -8.52
N MET A 32 55.89 30.58 -7.31
CA MET A 32 56.50 31.05 -6.08
C MET A 32 56.83 29.86 -5.15
N PRO A 33 57.94 29.98 -4.35
CA PRO A 33 58.43 28.84 -3.58
C PRO A 33 57.49 28.46 -2.44
N LEU A 34 57.41 27.14 -2.23
CA LEU A 34 56.59 26.40 -1.28
C LEU A 34 56.70 26.90 0.18
N VAL A 35 55.89 27.87 0.52
CA VAL A 35 55.29 27.91 1.84
C VAL A 35 53.81 27.59 1.59
N LYS A 36 53.36 26.37 1.93
CA LYS A 36 51.93 26.08 1.89
C LYS A 36 51.23 27.10 2.79
N PRO A 37 50.36 27.97 2.24
CA PRO A 37 49.57 28.83 3.09
C PRO A 37 48.79 27.93 4.00
N VAL A 38 48.75 28.19 5.29
CA VAL A 38 47.73 27.64 6.17
C VAL A 38 46.41 28.21 5.64
N GLU A 39 45.72 27.42 4.87
CA GLU A 39 44.44 27.78 4.29
C GLU A 39 43.43 27.91 5.45
N TYR A 40 43.25 29.15 5.91
CA TYR A 40 42.23 29.48 6.89
C TYR A 40 40.88 29.37 6.14
N LEU A 41 40.23 28.22 6.33
CA LEU A 41 38.86 28.04 5.88
C LEU A 41 38.02 29.19 6.46
N ASN A 42 37.26 29.87 5.62
CA ASN A 42 36.26 30.82 6.09
C ASN A 42 35.14 30.08 6.80
N GLU A 43 34.22 30.78 7.48
CA GLU A 43 33.16 30.13 8.26
C GLU A 43 32.25 29.25 7.38
N ASP A 44 31.97 29.61 6.13
CA ASP A 44 31.18 28.82 5.18
C ASP A 44 31.90 27.53 4.76
N GLU A 45 33.20 27.61 4.48
CA GLU A 45 34.00 26.41 4.16
C GLU A 45 34.11 25.47 5.34
N LYS A 46 34.18 26.01 6.55
CA LYS A 46 34.23 25.25 7.78
C LYS A 46 32.89 24.54 8.05
N ALA A 47 31.78 25.26 7.87
CA ALA A 47 30.45 24.69 8.02
C ALA A 47 30.20 23.58 6.98
N ALA A 48 30.51 23.81 5.72
CA ALA A 48 30.37 22.81 4.66
C ALA A 48 31.23 21.57 4.92
N LYS A 49 32.50 21.76 5.33
CA LYS A 49 33.39 20.65 5.66
C LYS A 49 32.89 19.84 6.85
N GLN A 50 32.36 20.48 7.90
CA GLN A 50 31.80 19.78 9.04
C GLN A 50 30.62 18.87 8.62
N LEU A 51 29.76 19.35 7.73
CA LEU A 51 28.66 18.55 7.20
C LEU A 51 29.19 17.40 6.30
N ASP A 52 30.15 17.68 5.41
CA ASP A 52 30.78 16.64 4.57
C ASP A 52 31.41 15.52 5.41
N ASP A 53 32.07 15.88 6.52
CA ASP A 53 32.68 14.91 7.44
C ASP A 53 31.61 14.03 8.13
N LYS A 54 30.43 14.58 8.41
CA LYS A 54 29.28 13.80 8.94
C LYS A 54 28.65 12.93 7.85
N ILE A 55 28.44 13.47 6.65
CA ILE A 55 27.89 12.70 5.51
C ILE A 55 28.80 11.51 5.19
N ALA A 56 30.11 11.67 5.31
CA ALA A 56 31.07 10.58 5.11
C ALA A 56 30.89 9.40 6.07
N GLN A 57 30.19 9.60 7.18
CA GLN A 57 29.91 8.55 8.17
C GLN A 57 28.64 7.75 7.85
N ILE A 58 27.89 8.12 6.81
CA ILE A 58 26.73 7.36 6.34
C ILE A 58 27.22 5.96 5.94
N PRO A 59 26.59 4.90 6.47
CA PRO A 59 26.94 3.52 6.10
C PRO A 59 26.80 3.30 4.58
N GLN A 60 27.66 2.46 4.03
CA GLN A 60 27.56 2.08 2.62
C GLN A 60 26.26 1.30 2.34
N ASP A 61 25.86 0.43 3.27
CA ASP A 61 24.61 -0.31 3.23
C ASP A 61 23.56 0.37 4.14
N VAL A 62 22.95 1.42 3.62
CA VAL A 62 21.90 2.17 4.31
C VAL A 62 20.66 1.29 4.55
N THR A 63 20.16 1.31 5.78
CA THR A 63 18.97 0.59 6.24
C THR A 63 17.91 1.55 6.78
N ILE A 64 16.68 1.06 7.05
CA ILE A 64 15.60 1.89 7.63
C ILE A 64 16.00 2.48 8.99
N THR A 65 16.87 1.82 9.74
CA THR A 65 17.32 2.30 11.06
C THR A 65 18.19 3.56 10.97
N ASP A 66 18.72 3.87 9.79
CA ASP A 66 19.54 5.05 9.55
C ASP A 66 18.70 6.29 9.20
N SER A 67 17.35 6.16 9.14
CA SER A 67 16.47 7.25 8.69
C SER A 67 16.60 8.52 9.54
N GLU A 68 16.67 8.39 10.85
CA GLU A 68 16.81 9.53 11.76
C GLU A 68 18.12 10.31 11.53
N MET A 69 19.21 9.59 11.34
CA MET A 69 20.51 10.20 11.02
C MET A 69 20.45 10.95 9.67
N ILE A 70 19.87 10.33 8.64
CA ILE A 70 19.76 10.95 7.32
C ILE A 70 18.85 12.19 7.36
N GLU A 71 17.72 12.13 8.06
CA GLU A 71 16.83 13.29 8.25
C GLU A 71 17.52 14.43 8.99
N GLN A 72 18.33 14.11 10.00
CA GLN A 72 19.09 15.10 10.73
C GLN A 72 20.14 15.79 9.85
N LEU A 73 20.88 15.03 9.02
CA LEU A 73 21.86 15.58 8.08
C LEU A 73 21.22 16.46 7.01
N LEU A 74 20.05 16.08 6.50
CA LEU A 74 19.27 16.91 5.56
C LEU A 74 18.85 18.23 6.22
N LYS A 75 18.37 18.16 7.45
CA LYS A 75 18.00 19.37 8.21
C LYS A 75 19.19 20.27 8.50
N GLU A 76 20.37 19.69 8.80
CA GLU A 76 21.59 20.47 8.96
C GLU A 76 21.98 21.14 7.64
N TYR A 77 21.91 20.43 6.50
CA TYR A 77 22.16 21.01 5.19
C TYR A 77 21.20 22.16 4.87
N GLU A 78 19.90 21.98 5.14
CA GLU A 78 18.91 23.04 4.91
C GLU A 78 19.17 24.29 5.76
N GLY A 79 19.73 24.12 6.95
CA GLY A 79 20.09 25.21 7.87
C GLY A 79 21.36 25.99 7.48
N LEU A 80 22.12 25.52 6.50
CA LEU A 80 23.30 26.23 6.02
C LEU A 80 22.94 27.50 5.21
N SER A 81 23.87 28.49 5.16
CA SER A 81 23.80 29.61 4.22
C SER A 81 23.92 29.10 2.77
N ASP A 82 23.46 29.88 1.79
CA ASP A 82 23.63 29.53 0.37
C ASP A 82 25.10 29.39 -0.03
N GLU A 83 25.97 30.20 0.56
CA GLU A 83 27.42 30.16 0.37
C GLU A 83 28.02 28.86 0.92
N SER A 84 27.57 28.42 2.11
CA SER A 84 28.02 27.16 2.71
C SER A 84 27.47 25.95 1.92
N LYS A 85 26.20 25.97 1.49
CA LYS A 85 25.59 24.91 0.67
C LYS A 85 26.36 24.68 -0.63
N ALA A 86 26.78 25.77 -1.29
CA ALA A 86 27.56 25.71 -2.52
C ALA A 86 28.93 25.03 -2.35
N LYS A 87 29.42 24.91 -1.11
CA LYS A 87 30.72 24.29 -0.77
C LYS A 87 30.61 22.85 -0.28
N VAL A 88 29.40 22.37 -0.02
CA VAL A 88 29.17 20.96 0.38
C VAL A 88 29.43 20.05 -0.83
N THR A 89 30.38 19.13 -0.71
CA THR A 89 30.83 18.28 -1.81
C THR A 89 30.16 16.90 -1.81
N LYS A 90 29.58 16.48 -0.68
CA LYS A 90 29.00 15.15 -0.50
C LYS A 90 27.47 15.14 -0.50
N TYR A 91 26.83 16.23 -0.91
CA TYR A 91 25.38 16.33 -0.91
C TYR A 91 24.70 15.21 -1.72
N ASP A 92 25.28 14.80 -2.85
CA ASP A 92 24.75 13.70 -3.66
C ASP A 92 24.71 12.37 -2.89
N GLN A 93 25.71 12.10 -2.03
CA GLN A 93 25.71 10.92 -1.17
C GLN A 93 24.54 10.97 -0.18
N LEU A 94 24.25 12.12 0.41
CA LEU A 94 23.13 12.32 1.33
C LEU A 94 21.79 12.11 0.62
N VAL A 95 21.65 12.65 -0.60
CA VAL A 95 20.43 12.47 -1.42
C VAL A 95 20.22 11.01 -1.79
N GLN A 96 21.29 10.29 -2.19
CA GLN A 96 21.19 8.85 -2.49
C GLN A 96 20.79 8.03 -1.25
N ALA A 97 21.34 8.38 -0.09
CA ALA A 97 20.95 7.72 1.17
C ALA A 97 19.48 7.97 1.50
N GLN A 98 18.99 9.20 1.34
CA GLN A 98 17.57 9.54 1.50
C GLN A 98 16.66 8.74 0.56
N GLN A 99 17.03 8.66 -0.71
CA GLN A 99 16.27 7.89 -1.71
C GLN A 99 16.25 6.40 -1.36
N LYS A 100 17.36 5.86 -0.85
CA LYS A 100 17.43 4.47 -0.40
C LYS A 100 16.52 4.21 0.79
N ILE A 101 16.48 5.11 1.78
CA ILE A 101 15.56 5.02 2.93
C ILE A 101 14.11 5.04 2.43
N GLN A 102 13.75 5.98 1.57
CA GLN A 102 12.39 6.06 1.02
C GLN A 102 12.00 4.76 0.31
N TYR A 103 12.88 4.23 -0.53
CA TYR A 103 12.66 2.95 -1.21
C TYR A 103 12.43 1.79 -0.23
N LEU A 104 13.24 1.71 0.84
CA LEU A 104 13.11 0.67 1.85
C LEU A 104 11.80 0.78 2.64
N GLN A 105 11.39 2.01 2.99
CA GLN A 105 10.13 2.29 3.68
C GLN A 105 8.93 1.94 2.80
N ASP A 106 8.96 2.27 1.51
CA ASP A 106 7.88 1.95 0.57
C ASP A 106 7.74 0.44 0.38
N ASN A 107 8.85 -0.28 0.25
CA ASN A 107 8.83 -1.74 0.19
C ASN A 107 8.29 -2.37 1.48
N GLN A 108 8.66 -1.82 2.65
CA GLN A 108 8.15 -2.34 3.92
C GLN A 108 6.64 -2.15 4.06
N LYS A 109 6.11 -0.97 3.66
CA LYS A 109 4.67 -0.71 3.67
C LYS A 109 3.93 -1.64 2.71
N ALA A 110 4.43 -1.77 1.49
CA ALA A 110 3.84 -2.68 0.50
C ALA A 110 3.89 -4.14 0.99
N LYS A 111 5.01 -4.57 1.57
CA LYS A 111 5.17 -5.92 2.13
C LYS A 111 4.14 -6.21 3.23
N ASN A 112 3.90 -5.27 4.14
CA ASN A 112 2.90 -5.44 5.19
C ASN A 112 1.51 -5.70 4.59
N VAL A 113 1.14 -4.97 3.53
CA VAL A 113 -0.14 -5.19 2.83
C VAL A 113 -0.14 -6.53 2.08
N ILE A 114 0.95 -6.91 1.44
CA ILE A 114 1.09 -8.24 0.80
C ILE A 114 0.87 -9.35 1.83
N ASP A 115 1.46 -9.24 3.01
CA ASP A 115 1.32 -10.23 4.08
C ASP A 115 -0.14 -10.30 4.59
N MET A 116 -0.82 -9.14 4.74
CA MET A 116 -2.25 -9.10 5.08
C MET A 116 -3.11 -9.78 4.02
N ILE A 117 -2.86 -9.52 2.75
CA ILE A 117 -3.59 -10.13 1.63
C ILE A 117 -3.33 -11.64 1.56
N ASN A 118 -2.11 -12.11 1.81
CA ASN A 118 -1.80 -13.54 1.85
C ASN A 118 -2.61 -14.28 2.93
N ASN A 119 -2.93 -13.63 4.04
CA ASN A 119 -3.76 -14.19 5.10
C ASN A 119 -5.24 -14.34 4.70
N LEU A 120 -5.66 -13.77 3.56
CA LEU A 120 -7.01 -13.95 3.02
C LEU A 120 -7.18 -15.24 2.22
N VAL A 121 -6.10 -15.92 1.88
CA VAL A 121 -6.18 -17.18 1.12
C VAL A 121 -7.00 -18.20 1.91
N ASN A 122 -8.13 -18.61 1.34
CA ASN A 122 -9.14 -19.50 1.97
C ASN A 122 -9.83 -18.90 3.21
N SER A 123 -9.87 -17.57 3.35
CA SER A 123 -10.59 -16.88 4.42
C SER A 123 -11.78 -16.11 3.86
N ASN A 124 -12.97 -16.34 4.40
CA ASN A 124 -14.18 -15.55 4.12
C ASN A 124 -14.46 -14.52 5.22
N ASN A 125 -13.47 -14.21 6.04
CA ASN A 125 -13.62 -13.27 7.15
C ASN A 125 -13.71 -11.83 6.63
N SER A 126 -14.91 -11.24 6.65
CA SER A 126 -15.18 -9.89 6.17
C SER A 126 -14.30 -8.83 6.83
N ALA A 127 -14.06 -8.96 8.13
CA ALA A 127 -13.23 -7.99 8.87
C ALA A 127 -11.77 -8.00 8.40
N LEU A 128 -11.20 -9.16 8.07
CA LEU A 128 -9.84 -9.26 7.52
C LEU A 128 -9.78 -8.70 6.09
N ILE A 129 -10.81 -8.94 5.27
CA ILE A 129 -10.91 -8.41 3.91
C ILE A 129 -10.98 -6.87 3.95
N GLU A 130 -11.85 -6.31 4.79
CA GLU A 130 -11.97 -4.86 4.99
C GLU A 130 -10.67 -4.23 5.51
N GLN A 131 -9.99 -4.88 6.45
CA GLN A 131 -8.72 -4.41 6.99
C GLN A 131 -7.62 -4.40 5.91
N ALA A 132 -7.52 -5.46 5.10
CA ALA A 132 -6.56 -5.52 4.00
C ALA A 132 -6.86 -4.47 2.93
N GLN A 133 -8.14 -4.25 2.59
CA GLN A 133 -8.55 -3.21 1.64
C GLN A 133 -8.15 -1.83 2.14
N LYS A 134 -8.48 -1.51 3.40
CA LYS A 134 -8.12 -0.22 3.99
C LYS A 134 -6.61 0.00 3.97
N ALA A 135 -5.83 -1.00 4.36
CA ALA A 135 -4.37 -0.91 4.33
C ALA A 135 -3.82 -0.70 2.91
N TYR A 136 -4.43 -1.35 1.91
CA TYR A 136 -4.08 -1.12 0.49
C TYR A 136 -4.44 0.29 0.02
N ASP A 137 -5.60 0.80 0.40
CA ASP A 137 -6.07 2.13 -0.02
C ASP A 137 -5.22 3.27 0.57
N GLU A 138 -4.65 3.06 1.76
CA GLU A 138 -3.74 4.00 2.42
C GLU A 138 -2.34 4.08 1.76
N LEU A 139 -2.00 3.16 0.87
CA LEU A 139 -0.75 3.19 0.11
C LEU A 139 -0.76 4.31 -0.94
N THR A 140 0.41 4.91 -1.18
CA THR A 140 0.63 5.77 -2.35
C THR A 140 0.57 4.96 -3.65
N GLU A 141 0.39 5.62 -4.80
CA GLU A 141 0.36 4.93 -6.09
C GLU A 141 1.67 4.17 -6.39
N GLN A 142 2.83 4.71 -5.96
CA GLN A 142 4.11 4.00 -6.08
C GLN A 142 4.15 2.74 -5.21
N GLN A 143 3.67 2.82 -3.96
CA GLN A 143 3.60 1.67 -3.06
C GLN A 143 2.62 0.61 -3.55
N LYS A 144 1.47 1.01 -4.11
CA LYS A 144 0.50 0.09 -4.71
C LYS A 144 1.08 -0.74 -5.85
N GLN A 145 1.97 -0.15 -6.66
CA GLN A 145 2.68 -0.86 -7.73
C GLN A 145 3.58 -2.00 -7.21
N LEU A 146 4.00 -1.93 -5.96
CA LEU A 146 4.80 -2.97 -5.31
C LEU A 146 3.96 -4.13 -4.77
N VAL A 147 2.63 -3.98 -4.68
CA VAL A 147 1.72 -5.02 -4.19
C VAL A 147 1.38 -5.99 -5.33
N THR A 148 2.02 -7.15 -5.33
CA THR A 148 1.95 -8.13 -6.42
C THR A 148 0.74 -9.07 -6.34
N ASN A 149 0.08 -9.16 -5.19
CA ASN A 149 -0.98 -10.13 -4.90
C ASN A 149 -2.37 -9.47 -4.74
N LYS A 150 -2.58 -8.26 -5.28
CA LYS A 150 -3.84 -7.52 -5.21
C LYS A 150 -5.05 -8.34 -5.69
N PHE A 151 -4.84 -9.22 -6.68
CA PHE A 151 -5.89 -10.08 -7.21
C PHE A 151 -6.52 -11.00 -6.16
N ILE A 152 -5.79 -11.41 -5.12
CA ILE A 152 -6.33 -12.21 -4.01
C ILE A 152 -7.36 -11.39 -3.23
N LEU A 153 -7.06 -10.12 -2.95
CA LEU A 153 -7.98 -9.22 -2.28
C LEU A 153 -9.23 -8.96 -3.12
N ASP A 154 -9.07 -8.74 -4.44
CA ASP A 154 -10.19 -8.54 -5.35
C ASP A 154 -11.11 -9.75 -5.40
N ASN A 155 -10.53 -10.95 -5.46
CA ASN A 155 -11.30 -12.20 -5.42
C ASN A 155 -12.03 -12.37 -4.07
N ALA A 156 -11.37 -12.07 -2.95
CA ALA A 156 -11.99 -12.14 -1.63
C ALA A 156 -13.20 -11.18 -1.53
N TRP A 157 -13.09 -9.96 -2.07
CA TRP A 157 -14.21 -9.02 -2.15
C TRP A 157 -15.34 -9.54 -3.05
N GLN A 158 -15.02 -10.14 -4.19
CA GLN A 158 -16.01 -10.72 -5.08
C GLN A 158 -16.79 -11.85 -4.39
N GLU A 159 -16.10 -12.76 -3.69
CA GLU A 159 -16.75 -13.83 -2.95
C GLU A 159 -17.59 -13.29 -1.79
N LEU A 160 -17.09 -12.32 -1.03
CA LEU A 160 -17.82 -11.67 0.07
C LEU A 160 -19.14 -11.02 -0.40
N ASN A 161 -19.10 -10.36 -1.57
CA ASN A 161 -20.25 -9.66 -2.16
C ASN A 161 -21.10 -10.54 -3.08
N LYS A 162 -20.80 -11.82 -3.16
CA LYS A 162 -21.54 -12.75 -3.98
C LYS A 162 -22.95 -12.91 -3.42
N THR A 163 -23.93 -12.52 -4.21
CA THR A 163 -25.33 -12.70 -3.85
C THR A 163 -25.83 -14.05 -4.30
N VAL A 164 -26.70 -14.67 -3.49
CA VAL A 164 -27.41 -15.89 -3.89
C VAL A 164 -28.36 -15.54 -5.02
N THR A 165 -28.27 -16.33 -6.09
CA THR A 165 -29.17 -16.25 -7.25
C THR A 165 -29.89 -17.59 -7.44
N LYS A 166 -30.76 -17.69 -8.44
CA LYS A 166 -31.44 -18.96 -8.76
C LYS A 166 -30.48 -20.06 -9.23
N ASP A 167 -29.25 -19.71 -9.64
CA ASP A 167 -28.38 -20.61 -10.38
C ASP A 167 -27.07 -20.96 -9.65
N ASN A 168 -26.75 -20.28 -8.55
CA ASN A 168 -25.39 -20.36 -7.98
C ASN A 168 -25.24 -21.16 -6.68
N LEU A 169 -26.32 -21.80 -6.18
CA LEU A 169 -26.23 -22.77 -5.10
C LEU A 169 -26.51 -24.18 -5.62
N ASN A 170 -25.85 -25.14 -4.99
CA ASN A 170 -25.99 -26.57 -5.28
C ASN A 170 -26.48 -27.35 -4.04
N VAL A 171 -26.99 -28.52 -4.27
CA VAL A 171 -27.30 -29.44 -3.17
C VAL A 171 -26.04 -29.75 -2.39
N GLY A 172 -26.09 -29.57 -1.09
CA GLY A 172 -24.94 -29.75 -0.19
C GLY A 172 -24.35 -28.46 0.34
N ASP A 173 -24.57 -27.33 -0.34
CA ASP A 173 -24.02 -26.02 0.08
C ASP A 173 -24.58 -25.62 1.45
N ILE A 174 -23.74 -25.01 2.24
CA ILE A 174 -24.09 -24.39 3.51
C ILE A 174 -24.39 -22.92 3.26
N VAL A 175 -25.54 -22.48 3.79
CA VAL A 175 -26.04 -21.13 3.59
C VAL A 175 -26.59 -20.57 4.91
N ILE A 176 -26.70 -19.25 4.95
CA ILE A 176 -27.40 -18.55 6.02
C ILE A 176 -28.80 -18.17 5.51
N PHE A 177 -29.82 -18.65 6.20
CA PHE A 177 -31.17 -18.13 6.06
C PHE A 177 -31.34 -16.93 7.00
N ASN A 178 -31.57 -15.74 6.44
CA ASN A 178 -31.63 -14.48 7.21
C ASN A 178 -32.95 -14.33 8.01
N GLY A 179 -33.84 -15.30 7.92
CA GLY A 179 -35.19 -15.23 8.42
C GLY A 179 -36.17 -14.78 7.33
N GLY A 180 -37.34 -15.27 7.37
CA GLY A 180 -38.38 -15.03 6.36
C GLY A 180 -39.44 -16.14 6.31
N TYR A 181 -40.13 -16.23 5.19
CA TYR A 181 -41.10 -17.27 4.97
C TYR A 181 -40.49 -18.55 4.38
N ILE A 182 -40.98 -19.68 4.82
CA ILE A 182 -40.71 -20.97 4.21
C ILE A 182 -41.97 -21.51 3.55
N TYR A 183 -41.79 -22.31 2.52
CA TYR A 183 -42.85 -22.82 1.67
C TYR A 183 -42.81 -24.36 1.62
N ASN A 184 -44.01 -25.00 1.50
CA ASN A 184 -44.09 -26.46 1.42
C ASN A 184 -43.64 -27.02 0.07
N SER A 185 -43.60 -26.20 -0.97
CA SER A 185 -43.09 -26.61 -2.29
C SER A 185 -42.43 -25.45 -3.01
N ALA A 186 -41.57 -25.74 -3.98
CA ALA A 186 -40.89 -24.78 -4.81
C ALA A 186 -41.82 -23.83 -5.60
N LYS A 187 -43.09 -24.23 -5.81
CA LYS A 187 -44.10 -23.47 -6.58
C LYS A 187 -45.26 -22.97 -5.72
N ALA A 188 -45.17 -23.08 -4.41
CA ALA A 188 -46.24 -22.64 -3.52
C ALA A 188 -46.48 -21.14 -3.65
N THR A 189 -47.73 -20.72 -3.66
CA THR A 189 -48.12 -19.32 -3.73
C THR A 189 -48.42 -18.69 -2.37
N SER A 190 -48.47 -19.55 -1.32
CA SER A 190 -48.69 -19.14 0.06
C SER A 190 -47.60 -19.73 0.97
N PRO A 191 -47.12 -18.97 1.94
CA PRO A 191 -46.11 -19.46 2.88
C PRO A 191 -46.71 -20.52 3.81
N ALA A 192 -45.87 -21.48 4.21
CA ALA A 192 -46.23 -22.49 5.21
C ALA A 192 -45.99 -21.97 6.63
N ASN A 193 -44.90 -21.26 6.85
CA ASN A 193 -44.49 -20.72 8.15
C ASN A 193 -43.48 -19.58 8.00
N LYS A 194 -43.25 -18.88 9.09
CA LYS A 194 -42.16 -17.91 9.21
C LYS A 194 -41.08 -18.44 10.15
N LYS A 195 -39.81 -18.33 9.77
CA LYS A 195 -38.67 -18.79 10.55
C LYS A 195 -37.67 -17.64 10.77
N ASN A 196 -36.89 -17.78 11.82
CA ASN A 196 -35.81 -16.84 12.14
C ASN A 196 -34.50 -17.24 11.42
N TYR A 197 -33.46 -16.47 11.67
CA TYR A 197 -32.09 -16.75 11.24
C TYR A 197 -31.68 -18.20 11.58
N SER A 198 -31.03 -18.88 10.64
CA SER A 198 -30.53 -20.24 10.85
C SER A 198 -29.43 -20.56 9.84
N VAL A 199 -28.42 -21.32 10.27
CA VAL A 199 -27.45 -21.94 9.36
C VAL A 199 -28.12 -23.19 8.76
N CYS A 200 -28.13 -23.26 7.44
CA CYS A 200 -28.87 -24.27 6.71
C CYS A 200 -28.00 -24.98 5.68
N LYS A 201 -28.40 -26.20 5.33
CA LYS A 201 -27.89 -26.94 4.18
C LYS A 201 -28.93 -26.93 3.06
N VAL A 202 -28.49 -26.69 1.84
CA VAL A 202 -29.31 -26.85 0.63
C VAL A 202 -29.52 -28.35 0.38
N THR A 203 -30.76 -28.79 0.38
CA THR A 203 -31.12 -30.22 0.20
C THR A 203 -31.76 -30.51 -1.15
N TYR A 204 -32.43 -29.53 -1.77
CA TYR A 204 -32.93 -29.60 -3.14
C TYR A 204 -32.83 -28.27 -3.85
N VAL A 205 -32.72 -28.33 -5.19
CA VAL A 205 -32.64 -27.15 -6.08
C VAL A 205 -33.67 -27.28 -7.19
N SER A 206 -34.49 -26.24 -7.39
CA SER A 206 -35.48 -26.12 -8.47
C SER A 206 -35.41 -24.72 -9.11
N ARG A 207 -34.42 -24.48 -9.98
CA ARG A 207 -34.03 -23.17 -10.50
C ARG A 207 -35.15 -22.38 -11.17
N ASP A 208 -36.07 -23.08 -11.86
CA ASP A 208 -37.17 -22.45 -12.59
C ASP A 208 -38.42 -22.19 -11.72
N SER A 209 -38.28 -22.32 -10.41
CA SER A 209 -39.40 -22.19 -9.47
C SER A 209 -39.39 -20.82 -8.75
N LEU A 210 -40.52 -20.50 -8.10
CA LEU A 210 -40.66 -19.28 -7.29
C LEU A 210 -39.68 -19.31 -6.11
N HIS A 211 -39.55 -20.48 -5.46
CA HIS A 211 -38.69 -20.71 -4.32
C HIS A 211 -37.66 -21.78 -4.72
N PRO A 212 -36.48 -21.37 -5.23
CA PRO A 212 -35.58 -22.29 -5.94
C PRO A 212 -34.81 -23.25 -5.02
N TYR A 213 -34.75 -23.00 -3.72
CA TYR A 213 -33.91 -23.76 -2.80
C TYR A 213 -34.69 -24.31 -1.63
N HIS A 214 -34.57 -25.64 -1.38
CA HIS A 214 -35.03 -26.25 -0.18
C HIS A 214 -33.94 -26.31 0.86
N LEU A 215 -34.19 -25.75 2.03
CA LEU A 215 -33.23 -25.64 3.12
C LEU A 215 -33.63 -26.53 4.30
N VAL A 216 -32.60 -27.07 4.97
CA VAL A 216 -32.71 -27.75 6.25
C VAL A 216 -31.71 -27.15 7.22
N SER A 217 -32.18 -26.69 8.38
CA SER A 217 -31.29 -26.12 9.41
C SER A 217 -30.30 -27.17 9.93
N THR A 218 -29.06 -26.73 10.15
CA THR A 218 -27.96 -27.51 10.74
C THR A 218 -27.65 -27.11 12.17
N ASP A 219 -28.16 -25.96 12.61
CA ASP A 219 -27.97 -25.35 13.94
C ASP A 219 -29.16 -25.53 14.88
N GLY A 220 -30.18 -26.29 14.48
CA GLY A 220 -31.38 -26.46 15.26
C GLY A 220 -32.43 -25.35 15.13
N GLY A 221 -32.25 -24.39 14.22
CA GLY A 221 -33.18 -23.27 13.98
C GLY A 221 -34.53 -23.66 13.39
N GLY A 222 -34.76 -24.95 13.11
CA GLY A 222 -36.04 -25.51 12.70
C GLY A 222 -36.50 -25.08 11.31
N VAL A 223 -35.61 -24.63 10.43
CA VAL A 223 -35.89 -24.38 9.02
C VAL A 223 -35.98 -25.74 8.31
N TYR A 224 -37.08 -25.97 7.63
CA TYR A 224 -37.30 -27.10 6.75
C TYR A 224 -38.35 -26.71 5.70
N GLY A 225 -37.89 -26.37 4.51
CA GLY A 225 -38.78 -25.92 3.44
C GLY A 225 -38.07 -25.16 2.33
N TRP A 226 -38.86 -24.78 1.35
CA TRP A 226 -38.42 -23.96 0.22
C TRP A 226 -38.41 -22.49 0.60
N VAL A 227 -37.44 -21.72 0.05
CA VAL A 227 -37.20 -20.31 0.42
C VAL A 227 -36.97 -19.44 -0.81
N ASP A 228 -37.17 -18.15 -0.62
CA ASP A 228 -36.85 -17.14 -1.60
C ASP A 228 -35.34 -16.85 -1.62
N VAL A 229 -34.81 -16.51 -2.79
CA VAL A 229 -33.38 -16.21 -2.99
C VAL A 229 -32.92 -15.06 -2.10
N ASN A 230 -33.78 -14.04 -1.92
CA ASN A 230 -33.48 -12.85 -1.15
C ASN A 230 -33.35 -13.10 0.36
N ASP A 231 -33.86 -14.24 0.84
CA ASP A 231 -33.80 -14.64 2.25
C ASP A 231 -32.53 -15.43 2.58
N ILE A 232 -31.63 -15.63 1.59
CA ILE A 232 -30.43 -16.46 1.72
C ILE A 232 -29.16 -15.64 1.49
N LYS A 233 -28.12 -15.96 2.26
CA LYS A 233 -26.72 -15.56 1.99
C LYS A 233 -25.84 -16.80 1.92
N PHE A 234 -24.69 -16.69 1.25
CA PHE A 234 -23.64 -17.70 1.39
C PHE A 234 -23.26 -17.85 2.86
N GLY A 235 -23.06 -19.08 3.31
CA GLY A 235 -22.48 -19.37 4.62
C GLY A 235 -20.99 -18.96 4.62
N GLU A 236 -20.55 -18.43 5.75
CA GLU A 236 -19.13 -18.17 5.98
C GLU A 236 -18.36 -19.48 6.21
#